data_afb5b801baeac32a4c8ca4f683f8dff0
#
_entry.id   afb5b801baeac32a4c8ca4f683f8dff0
#
_cell.length_a   1.000
_cell.length_b   1.000
_cell.length_c   1.000
_cell.angle_alpha   90.00
_cell.angle_beta   90.00
_cell.angle_gamma   90.00
#
_symmetry.space_group_name_H-M   'P 1'
#
loop_
_entity.id
_entity.type
_entity.pdbx_description
1 polymer ?
#
loop_
_entity_poly.entity_id
_entity_poly.type
_entity_poly.pdbx_seq_one_letter_code
_entity_poly.pdbx_strand_id
1 'polypeptide(L)'
;MNLLAHIGRAALGVLARIGRIAIFAWGTLTHLFRPPFYTREWLVALFNIGWLSLPVVGLTAIFTGGALALQIYAGGARFNAEAVVPQIVAIGMVRELGPVLVGLMIAARVTSSIAAEIATMKVTEQIDALVTLSTHPMKYLTVPRVLAATLVVPLLVGVGDVIGIFGGYAVATGTLGFNAATYVQNTVDFLELRDISSSLAKGAVFGFIAALMGCYFGMQSGRGAQGVGAATKGSVEAAAVLILAANFVLTGVFFSL
;
A
#
# COMPACT_ATOMS: atom_id res chain seq x y z
N MET A 1 -32.11 25.34 14.18
CA MET A 1 -31.20 24.82 13.11
C MET A 1 -31.51 23.34 12.96
N ASN A 2 -32.03 22.93 11.80
CA ASN A 2 -32.56 21.56 11.63
C ASN A 2 -31.43 20.51 11.59
N LEU A 3 -31.44 19.57 12.52
CA LEU A 3 -30.50 18.42 12.57
C LEU A 3 -30.39 17.72 11.22
N LEU A 4 -31.51 17.55 10.52
CA LEU A 4 -31.59 16.97 9.16
C LEU A 4 -30.78 17.75 8.14
N ALA A 5 -30.76 19.08 8.21
CA ALA A 5 -29.96 19.92 7.31
C ALA A 5 -28.46 19.82 7.58
N HIS A 6 -28.03 19.52 8.84
CA HIS A 6 -26.62 19.26 9.17
C HIS A 6 -26.19 17.90 8.66
N ILE A 7 -27.00 16.86 8.87
CA ILE A 7 -26.73 15.50 8.38
C ILE A 7 -26.68 15.51 6.84
N GLY A 8 -27.64 16.17 6.18
CA GLY A 8 -27.66 16.28 4.74
C GLY A 8 -26.41 16.97 4.16
N ARG A 9 -25.98 18.09 4.76
CA ARG A 9 -24.72 18.76 4.34
C ARG A 9 -23.48 17.93 4.56
N ALA A 10 -23.40 17.20 5.68
CA ALA A 10 -22.29 16.28 5.95
C ALA A 10 -22.23 15.15 4.90
N ALA A 11 -23.37 14.53 4.63
CA ALA A 11 -23.47 13.45 3.61
C ALA A 11 -23.10 13.94 2.21
N LEU A 12 -23.63 15.09 1.78
CA LEU A 12 -23.29 15.72 0.50
C LEU A 12 -21.80 16.11 0.45
N GLY A 13 -21.22 16.57 1.56
CA GLY A 13 -19.79 16.86 1.66
C GLY A 13 -18.90 15.64 1.46
N VAL A 14 -19.28 14.50 2.04
CA VAL A 14 -18.58 13.22 1.83
C VAL A 14 -18.70 12.75 0.36
N LEU A 15 -19.91 12.75 -0.19
CA LEU A 15 -20.14 12.38 -1.60
C LEU A 15 -19.34 13.27 -2.56
N ALA A 16 -19.30 14.58 -2.29
CA ALA A 16 -18.51 15.50 -3.10
C ALA A 16 -17.00 15.25 -3.01
N ARG A 17 -16.48 14.81 -1.85
CA ARG A 17 -15.07 14.41 -1.71
C ARG A 17 -14.77 13.13 -2.51
N ILE A 18 -15.62 12.12 -2.37
CA ILE A 18 -15.50 10.87 -3.13
C ILE A 18 -15.55 11.16 -4.64
N GLY A 19 -16.50 12.00 -5.09
CA GLY A 19 -16.61 12.40 -6.49
C GLY A 19 -15.35 13.08 -7.03
N ARG A 20 -14.76 14.01 -6.27
CA ARG A 20 -13.49 14.66 -6.67
C ARG A 20 -12.34 13.68 -6.78
N ILE A 21 -12.22 12.73 -5.86
CA ILE A 21 -11.18 11.68 -5.91
C ILE A 21 -11.40 10.78 -7.14
N ALA A 22 -12.64 10.40 -7.41
CA ALA A 22 -12.99 9.58 -8.57
C ALA A 22 -12.69 10.29 -9.90
N ILE A 23 -13.01 11.58 -10.02
CA ILE A 23 -12.68 12.39 -11.20
C ILE A 23 -11.16 12.50 -11.37
N PHE A 24 -10.42 12.71 -10.27
CA PHE A 24 -8.95 12.77 -10.30
C PHE A 24 -8.35 11.43 -10.74
N ALA A 25 -8.84 10.32 -10.20
CA ALA A 25 -8.44 8.97 -10.59
C ALA A 25 -8.70 8.70 -12.07
N TRP A 26 -9.90 9.04 -12.56
CA TRP A 26 -10.26 8.89 -13.96
C TRP A 26 -9.39 9.74 -14.88
N GLY A 27 -9.14 10.99 -14.48
CA GLY A 27 -8.21 11.88 -15.18
C GLY A 27 -6.80 11.28 -15.25
N THR A 28 -6.29 10.70 -14.18
CA THR A 28 -4.99 10.02 -14.14
C THR A 28 -4.95 8.84 -15.10
N LEU A 29 -5.98 7.98 -15.09
CA LEU A 29 -6.06 6.81 -15.97
C LEU A 29 -6.14 7.20 -17.45
N THR A 30 -6.92 8.23 -17.80
CA THR A 30 -7.01 8.69 -19.20
C THR A 30 -5.71 9.27 -19.72
N HIS A 31 -4.91 9.88 -18.84
CA HIS A 31 -3.62 10.46 -19.20
C HIS A 31 -2.51 9.40 -19.29
N LEU A 32 -2.70 8.23 -18.72
CA LEU A 32 -1.75 7.12 -18.78
C LEU A 32 -1.48 6.64 -20.21
N PHE A 33 -2.51 6.67 -21.08
CA PHE A 33 -2.42 6.16 -22.45
C PHE A 33 -2.14 7.23 -23.51
N ARG A 34 -1.95 8.49 -23.11
CA ARG A 34 -1.74 9.60 -24.05
C ARG A 34 -0.30 10.09 -24.03
N PRO A 35 0.42 10.22 -25.16
CA PRO A 35 1.76 10.81 -25.19
C PRO A 35 1.70 12.31 -24.82
N PRO A 36 2.80 12.92 -24.35
CA PRO A 36 4.16 12.37 -24.16
C PRO A 36 4.30 11.52 -22.89
N PHE A 37 5.24 10.55 -22.94
CA PHE A 37 5.58 9.70 -21.79
C PHE A 37 6.88 10.21 -21.14
N TYR A 38 6.86 10.44 -19.83
CA TYR A 38 8.01 10.92 -19.05
C TYR A 38 8.74 9.74 -18.42
N THR A 39 9.50 8.99 -19.22
CA THR A 39 10.19 7.76 -18.80
C THR A 39 11.22 8.00 -17.69
N ARG A 40 11.91 9.14 -17.72
CA ARG A 40 12.88 9.51 -16.69
C ARG A 40 12.21 9.66 -15.33
N GLU A 41 11.10 10.40 -15.25
CA GLU A 41 10.36 10.62 -14.01
C GLU A 41 9.75 9.30 -13.49
N TRP A 42 9.33 8.43 -14.40
CA TRP A 42 8.86 7.10 -14.06
C TRP A 42 9.97 6.23 -13.45
N LEU A 43 11.17 6.19 -14.02
CA LEU A 43 12.30 5.43 -13.48
C LEU A 43 12.75 5.98 -12.12
N VAL A 44 12.77 7.29 -11.93
CA VAL A 44 13.07 7.92 -10.64
C VAL A 44 12.02 7.53 -9.60
N ALA A 45 10.74 7.56 -9.97
CA ALA A 45 9.67 7.14 -9.09
C ALA A 45 9.76 5.64 -8.72
N LEU A 46 10.08 4.75 -9.68
CA LEU A 46 10.33 3.32 -9.44
C LEU A 46 11.43 3.11 -8.38
N PHE A 47 12.55 3.82 -8.52
CA PHE A 47 13.65 3.71 -7.58
C PHE A 47 13.27 4.23 -6.19
N ASN A 48 12.66 5.39 -6.09
CA ASN A 48 12.30 6.02 -4.83
C ASN A 48 11.21 5.24 -4.07
N ILE A 49 10.23 4.67 -4.78
CA ILE A 49 9.17 3.87 -4.18
C ILE A 49 9.70 2.48 -3.85
N GLY A 50 10.42 1.84 -4.75
CA GLY A 50 10.88 0.46 -4.62
C GLY A 50 12.07 0.32 -3.68
N TRP A 51 13.24 0.74 -4.16
CA TRP A 51 14.51 0.50 -3.48
C TRP A 51 14.54 1.05 -2.06
N LEU A 52 14.15 2.30 -1.90
CA LEU A 52 14.19 2.95 -0.59
C LEU A 52 13.12 2.42 0.39
N SER A 53 12.12 1.64 -0.04
CA SER A 53 11.15 1.02 0.86
C SER A 53 11.56 -0.37 1.33
N LEU A 54 12.48 -1.04 0.64
CA LEU A 54 12.92 -2.40 0.97
C LEU A 54 13.35 -2.59 2.43
N PRO A 55 14.19 -1.72 3.04
CA PRO A 55 14.62 -1.92 4.42
C PRO A 55 13.46 -1.93 5.41
N VAL A 56 12.52 -0.99 5.25
CA VAL A 56 11.36 -0.87 6.15
C VAL A 56 10.40 -2.06 5.96
N VAL A 57 10.13 -2.44 4.71
CA VAL A 57 9.29 -3.60 4.38
C VAL A 57 9.92 -4.87 4.92
N GLY A 58 11.22 -5.08 4.70
CA GLY A 58 11.92 -6.28 5.16
C GLY A 58 11.94 -6.41 6.68
N LEU A 59 12.28 -5.34 7.41
CA LEU A 59 12.28 -5.35 8.87
C LEU A 59 10.88 -5.57 9.45
N THR A 60 9.88 -4.93 8.90
CA THR A 60 8.50 -5.11 9.36
C THR A 60 8.04 -6.54 9.12
N ALA A 61 8.31 -7.09 7.94
CA ALA A 61 7.89 -8.44 7.56
C ALA A 61 8.55 -9.52 8.41
N ILE A 62 9.87 -9.45 8.63
CA ILE A 62 10.59 -10.46 9.40
C ILE A 62 10.12 -10.53 10.86
N PHE A 63 9.95 -9.37 11.51
CA PHE A 63 9.46 -9.32 12.89
C PHE A 63 7.99 -9.75 13.00
N THR A 64 7.17 -9.39 12.04
CA THR A 64 5.76 -9.81 12.02
C THR A 64 5.63 -11.32 11.82
N GLY A 65 6.37 -11.90 10.88
CA GLY A 65 6.37 -13.34 10.66
C GLY A 65 6.87 -14.13 11.86
N GLY A 66 7.95 -13.66 12.50
CA GLY A 66 8.45 -14.26 13.74
C GLY A 66 7.46 -14.17 14.91
N ALA A 67 6.86 -12.99 15.11
CA ALA A 67 5.84 -12.81 16.15
C ALA A 67 4.59 -13.67 15.90
N LEU A 68 4.17 -13.78 14.64
CA LEU A 68 3.05 -14.63 14.24
C LEU A 68 3.33 -16.10 14.55
N ALA A 69 4.53 -16.61 14.26
CA ALA A 69 4.92 -17.98 14.57
C ALA A 69 4.85 -18.27 16.09
N LEU A 70 5.35 -17.37 16.92
CA LEU A 70 5.27 -17.49 18.39
C LEU A 70 3.82 -17.50 18.86
N GLN A 71 2.99 -16.62 18.34
CA GLN A 71 1.59 -16.50 18.74
C GLN A 71 0.77 -17.72 18.34
N ILE A 72 0.97 -18.24 17.13
CA ILE A 72 0.28 -19.43 16.65
C ILE A 72 0.75 -20.67 17.43
N TYR A 73 2.04 -20.79 17.72
CA TYR A 73 2.56 -21.88 18.55
C TYR A 73 1.97 -21.87 19.95
N ALA A 74 2.00 -20.72 20.63
CA ALA A 74 1.44 -20.57 21.97
C ALA A 74 -0.08 -20.82 22.03
N GLY A 75 -0.82 -20.44 20.96
CA GLY A 75 -2.24 -20.74 20.80
C GLY A 75 -2.48 -22.20 20.49
N GLY A 76 -1.70 -22.79 19.58
CA GLY A 76 -1.82 -24.18 19.13
C GLY A 76 -1.50 -25.20 20.23
N ALA A 77 -0.56 -24.89 21.12
CA ALA A 77 -0.21 -25.72 22.26
C ALA A 77 -1.42 -26.06 23.17
N ARG A 78 -2.41 -25.18 23.23
CA ARG A 78 -3.66 -25.41 24.00
C ARG A 78 -4.55 -26.49 23.41
N PHE A 79 -4.37 -26.83 22.13
CA PHE A 79 -5.18 -27.77 21.38
C PHE A 79 -4.36 -28.93 20.80
N ASN A 80 -3.08 -29.10 21.20
CA ASN A 80 -2.13 -30.03 20.61
C ASN A 80 -1.99 -29.88 19.06
N ALA A 81 -2.14 -28.64 18.59
CA ALA A 81 -2.14 -28.31 17.18
C ALA A 81 -0.90 -27.53 16.75
N GLU A 82 0.25 -27.80 17.39
CA GLU A 82 1.52 -27.08 17.10
C GLU A 82 2.04 -27.37 15.68
N ALA A 83 1.76 -28.54 15.13
CA ALA A 83 2.21 -28.96 13.80
C ALA A 83 1.68 -28.07 12.65
N VAL A 84 0.61 -27.29 12.85
CA VAL A 84 0.02 -26.43 11.82
C VAL A 84 0.67 -25.02 11.75
N VAL A 85 1.64 -24.72 12.60
CA VAL A 85 2.30 -23.39 12.65
C VAL A 85 2.84 -22.98 11.27
N PRO A 86 3.58 -23.83 10.51
CA PRO A 86 4.13 -23.44 9.21
C PRO A 86 3.05 -22.99 8.22
N GLN A 87 1.96 -23.74 8.16
CA GLN A 87 0.85 -23.51 7.24
C GLN A 87 0.11 -22.21 7.54
N ILE A 88 -0.20 -21.99 8.83
CA ILE A 88 -0.94 -20.78 9.26
C ILE A 88 -0.07 -19.53 9.13
N VAL A 89 1.24 -19.61 9.42
CA VAL A 89 2.18 -18.51 9.19
C VAL A 89 2.26 -18.17 7.70
N ALA A 90 2.40 -19.17 6.83
CA ALA A 90 2.48 -18.97 5.41
C ALA A 90 1.22 -18.30 4.84
N ILE A 91 0.04 -18.86 5.13
CA ILE A 91 -1.21 -18.32 4.62
C ILE A 91 -1.57 -16.97 5.24
N GLY A 92 -1.31 -16.78 6.53
CA GLY A 92 -1.54 -15.52 7.24
C GLY A 92 -0.68 -14.39 6.70
N MET A 93 0.60 -14.67 6.37
CA MET A 93 1.48 -13.70 5.72
C MET A 93 0.99 -13.39 4.30
N VAL A 94 0.85 -14.39 3.45
CA VAL A 94 0.58 -14.17 2.02
C VAL A 94 -0.82 -13.61 1.76
N ARG A 95 -1.85 -14.08 2.47
CA ARG A 95 -3.23 -13.61 2.19
C ARG A 95 -3.54 -12.26 2.78
N GLU A 96 -3.02 -11.95 3.99
CA GLU A 96 -3.49 -10.77 4.74
C GLU A 96 -2.35 -9.88 5.24
N LEU A 97 -1.47 -10.42 6.10
CA LEU A 97 -0.51 -9.58 6.83
C LEU A 97 0.53 -8.95 5.90
N GLY A 98 1.09 -9.73 4.97
CA GLY A 98 2.08 -9.20 4.03
C GLY A 98 1.54 -8.04 3.20
N PRO A 99 0.49 -8.24 2.40
CA PRO A 99 -0.07 -7.15 1.59
C PRO A 99 -0.49 -5.93 2.41
N VAL A 100 -1.20 -6.14 3.53
CA VAL A 100 -1.72 -5.04 4.36
C VAL A 100 -0.58 -4.26 5.02
N LEU A 101 0.39 -4.94 5.63
CA LEU A 101 1.50 -4.26 6.30
C LEU A 101 2.37 -3.50 5.31
N VAL A 102 2.72 -4.13 4.18
CA VAL A 102 3.45 -3.43 3.12
C VAL A 102 2.64 -2.24 2.60
N GLY A 103 1.35 -2.41 2.34
CA GLY A 103 0.46 -1.33 1.90
C GLY A 103 0.42 -0.15 2.89
N LEU A 104 0.30 -0.42 4.19
CA LEU A 104 0.30 0.61 5.22
C LEU A 104 1.69 1.29 5.37
N MET A 105 2.79 0.53 5.23
CA MET A 105 4.14 1.11 5.23
C MET A 105 4.37 2.01 4.02
N ILE A 106 3.87 1.62 2.85
CA ILE A 106 3.88 2.45 1.65
C ILE A 106 3.01 3.69 1.83
N ALA A 107 1.83 3.56 2.42
CA ALA A 107 0.98 4.70 2.74
C ALA A 107 1.69 5.69 3.68
N ALA A 108 2.33 5.21 4.73
CA ALA A 108 3.04 6.05 5.69
C ALA A 108 4.24 6.77 5.06
N ARG A 109 5.04 6.07 4.23
CA ARG A 109 6.30 6.58 3.71
C ARG A 109 6.15 7.25 2.34
N VAL A 110 5.60 6.51 1.36
CA VAL A 110 5.56 6.96 -0.04
C VAL A 110 4.47 7.99 -0.26
N THR A 111 3.26 7.75 0.27
CA THR A 111 2.14 8.69 0.12
C THR A 111 2.46 10.03 0.78
N SER A 112 3.06 10.02 1.99
CA SER A 112 3.47 11.23 2.68
C SER A 112 4.54 12.00 1.90
N SER A 113 5.55 11.30 1.37
CA SER A 113 6.63 11.91 0.58
C SER A 113 6.10 12.54 -0.71
N ILE A 114 5.26 11.84 -1.46
CA ILE A 114 4.62 12.36 -2.69
C ILE A 114 3.76 13.59 -2.37
N ALA A 115 2.95 13.52 -1.32
CA ALA A 115 2.10 14.65 -0.92
C ALA A 115 2.91 15.86 -0.51
N ALA A 116 3.98 15.67 0.29
CA ALA A 116 4.86 16.76 0.72
C ALA A 116 5.59 17.40 -0.45
N GLU A 117 6.13 16.59 -1.38
CA GLU A 117 6.84 17.06 -2.55
C GLU A 117 5.93 17.91 -3.46
N ILE A 118 4.77 17.38 -3.85
CA ILE A 118 3.82 18.09 -4.73
C ILE A 118 3.25 19.33 -4.03
N ALA A 119 2.95 19.24 -2.75
CA ALA A 119 2.47 20.40 -1.96
C ALA A 119 3.53 21.50 -1.89
N THR A 120 4.80 21.15 -1.72
CA THR A 120 5.91 22.10 -1.74
C THR A 120 6.06 22.75 -3.12
N MET A 121 6.00 21.94 -4.20
CA MET A 121 6.03 22.48 -5.58
C MET A 121 4.88 23.45 -5.84
N LYS A 122 3.71 23.21 -5.24
CA LYS A 122 2.55 24.11 -5.34
C LYS A 122 2.79 25.43 -4.59
N VAL A 123 3.29 25.36 -3.36
CA VAL A 123 3.55 26.56 -2.52
C VAL A 123 4.65 27.43 -3.15
N THR A 124 5.60 26.85 -3.85
CA THR A 124 6.70 27.56 -4.56
C THR A 124 6.36 27.89 -6.02
N GLU A 125 5.07 27.77 -6.41
CA GLU A 125 4.56 28.12 -7.76
C GLU A 125 5.18 27.31 -8.92
N GLN A 126 5.91 26.22 -8.62
CA GLN A 126 6.51 25.35 -9.65
C GLN A 126 5.44 24.66 -10.52
N ILE A 127 4.25 24.34 -9.96
CA ILE A 127 3.14 23.75 -10.73
C ILE A 127 2.61 24.78 -11.75
N ASP A 128 2.52 26.04 -11.37
CA ASP A 128 2.06 27.12 -12.25
C ASP A 128 3.10 27.40 -13.35
N ALA A 129 4.39 27.30 -13.01
CA ALA A 129 5.47 27.36 -14.00
C ALA A 129 5.39 26.21 -15.02
N LEU A 130 5.05 24.97 -14.62
CA LEU A 130 4.81 23.87 -15.56
C LEU A 130 3.66 24.17 -16.53
N VAL A 131 2.58 24.77 -16.04
CA VAL A 131 1.42 25.15 -16.88
C VAL A 131 1.83 26.23 -17.90
N THR A 132 2.60 27.24 -17.48
CA THR A 132 3.10 28.29 -18.41
C THR A 132 4.02 27.73 -19.49
N LEU A 133 4.76 26.67 -19.18
CA LEU A 133 5.59 25.91 -20.13
C LEU A 133 4.79 24.92 -20.98
N SER A 134 3.46 25.01 -20.98
CA SER A 134 2.55 24.09 -21.71
C SER A 134 2.68 22.62 -21.31
N THR A 135 3.23 22.34 -20.12
CA THR A 135 3.33 21.00 -19.56
C THR A 135 2.15 20.71 -18.65
N HIS A 136 1.41 19.64 -18.92
CA HIS A 136 0.26 19.27 -18.11
C HIS A 136 0.69 18.67 -16.78
N PRO A 137 0.44 19.32 -15.61
CA PRO A 137 0.97 18.88 -14.32
C PRO A 137 0.55 17.45 -13.94
N MET A 138 -0.70 17.05 -14.23
CA MET A 138 -1.17 15.69 -13.95
C MET A 138 -0.36 14.64 -14.71
N LYS A 139 0.02 14.89 -15.95
CA LYS A 139 0.85 14.00 -16.76
C LYS A 139 2.28 13.89 -16.26
N TYR A 140 2.85 15.03 -15.88
CA TYR A 140 4.25 15.08 -15.46
C TYR A 140 4.45 14.58 -14.03
N LEU A 141 3.55 14.93 -13.10
CA LEU A 141 3.71 14.63 -11.68
C LEU A 141 2.96 13.37 -11.25
N THR A 142 1.69 13.20 -11.66
CA THR A 142 0.83 12.14 -11.13
C THR A 142 1.03 10.81 -11.85
N VAL A 143 0.96 10.80 -13.16
CA VAL A 143 0.99 9.56 -13.96
C VAL A 143 2.23 8.71 -13.71
N PRO A 144 3.47 9.26 -13.75
CA PRO A 144 4.66 8.45 -13.51
C PRO A 144 4.70 7.83 -12.09
N ARG A 145 4.27 8.59 -11.07
CA ARG A 145 4.25 8.11 -9.67
C ARG A 145 3.22 7.02 -9.44
N VAL A 146 2.01 7.20 -9.98
CA VAL A 146 0.93 6.20 -9.87
C VAL A 146 1.30 4.92 -10.60
N LEU A 147 1.83 5.02 -11.84
CA LEU A 147 2.26 3.87 -12.61
C LEU A 147 3.41 3.12 -11.90
N ALA A 148 4.41 3.85 -11.41
CA ALA A 148 5.52 3.27 -10.67
C ALA A 148 5.06 2.52 -9.41
N ALA A 149 4.19 3.13 -8.61
CA ALA A 149 3.68 2.49 -7.39
C ALA A 149 2.85 1.24 -7.71
N THR A 150 1.98 1.30 -8.70
CA THR A 150 1.14 0.16 -9.11
C THR A 150 1.98 -1.05 -9.56
N LEU A 151 3.16 -0.82 -10.16
CA LEU A 151 4.05 -1.90 -10.63
C LEU A 151 5.03 -2.38 -9.56
N VAL A 152 5.53 -1.48 -8.70
CA VAL A 152 6.58 -1.81 -7.73
C VAL A 152 6.01 -2.36 -6.42
N VAL A 153 4.86 -1.87 -5.96
CA VAL A 153 4.30 -2.31 -4.66
C VAL A 153 3.96 -3.80 -4.65
N PRO A 154 3.41 -4.42 -5.71
CA PRO A 154 3.29 -5.88 -5.77
C PRO A 154 4.62 -6.62 -5.54
N LEU A 155 5.71 -6.13 -6.12
CA LEU A 155 7.03 -6.73 -5.94
C LEU A 155 7.50 -6.59 -4.48
N LEU A 156 7.26 -5.43 -3.87
CA LEU A 156 7.56 -5.21 -2.45
C LEU A 156 6.71 -6.11 -1.54
N VAL A 157 5.46 -6.36 -1.90
CA VAL A 157 4.59 -7.30 -1.19
C VAL A 157 5.15 -8.71 -1.29
N GLY A 158 5.50 -9.18 -2.50
CA GLY A 158 6.11 -10.50 -2.69
C GLY A 158 7.42 -10.68 -1.90
N VAL A 159 8.28 -9.65 -1.88
CA VAL A 159 9.49 -9.65 -1.04
C VAL A 159 9.13 -9.69 0.44
N GLY A 160 8.13 -8.91 0.86
CA GLY A 160 7.63 -8.90 2.24
C GLY A 160 7.07 -10.26 2.67
N ASP A 161 6.29 -10.92 1.80
CA ASP A 161 5.76 -12.26 2.06
C ASP A 161 6.87 -13.29 2.28
N VAL A 162 7.87 -13.31 1.41
CA VAL A 162 9.02 -14.23 1.51
C VAL A 162 9.82 -13.96 2.81
N ILE A 163 10.14 -12.70 3.09
CA ILE A 163 10.88 -12.32 4.30
C ILE A 163 10.06 -12.62 5.55
N GLY A 164 8.76 -12.41 5.53
CA GLY A 164 7.88 -12.70 6.67
C GLY A 164 7.77 -14.20 6.95
N ILE A 165 7.61 -15.03 5.93
CA ILE A 165 7.64 -16.49 6.07
C ILE A 165 9.01 -16.94 6.61
N PHE A 166 10.10 -16.36 6.10
CA PHE A 166 11.45 -16.62 6.62
C PHE A 166 11.59 -16.21 8.08
N GLY A 167 11.02 -15.09 8.51
CA GLY A 167 10.98 -14.69 9.92
C GLY A 167 10.29 -15.72 10.82
N GLY A 168 9.15 -16.24 10.37
CA GLY A 168 8.45 -17.34 11.04
C GLY A 168 9.25 -18.62 11.09
N TYR A 169 9.91 -18.99 9.97
CA TYR A 169 10.81 -20.13 9.89
C TYR A 169 11.97 -20.02 10.88
N ALA A 170 12.65 -18.89 10.93
CA ALA A 170 13.79 -18.66 11.80
C ALA A 170 13.43 -18.82 13.29
N VAL A 171 12.30 -18.32 13.70
CA VAL A 171 11.78 -18.48 15.05
C VAL A 171 11.35 -19.91 15.33
N ALA A 172 10.62 -20.54 14.43
CA ALA A 172 10.12 -21.90 14.60
C ALA A 172 11.26 -22.92 14.73
N THR A 173 12.29 -22.80 13.89
CA THR A 173 13.42 -23.74 13.92
C THR A 173 14.44 -23.38 15.01
N GLY A 174 14.66 -22.09 15.29
CA GLY A 174 15.67 -21.66 16.26
C GLY A 174 15.23 -21.73 17.72
N THR A 175 13.94 -21.48 18.00
CA THR A 175 13.43 -21.39 19.39
C THR A 175 12.38 -22.44 19.74
N LEU A 176 11.58 -22.90 18.78
CA LEU A 176 10.46 -23.80 19.01
C LEU A 176 10.78 -25.28 18.69
N GLY A 177 11.98 -25.58 18.19
CA GLY A 177 12.45 -26.94 17.94
C GLY A 177 11.83 -27.64 16.73
N PHE A 178 11.24 -26.91 15.78
CA PHE A 178 10.72 -27.48 14.54
C PHE A 178 11.85 -28.02 13.65
N ASN A 179 11.59 -29.12 12.97
CA ASN A 179 12.50 -29.61 11.93
C ASN A 179 12.44 -28.67 10.71
N ALA A 180 13.62 -28.18 10.30
CA ALA A 180 13.77 -27.22 9.22
C ALA A 180 13.19 -27.71 7.88
N ALA A 181 13.48 -28.97 7.51
CA ALA A 181 13.02 -29.56 6.25
C ALA A 181 11.49 -29.71 6.23
N THR A 182 10.92 -30.22 7.32
CA THR A 182 9.46 -30.41 7.47
C THR A 182 8.74 -29.06 7.46
N TYR A 183 9.31 -28.01 8.09
CA TYR A 183 8.72 -26.68 8.08
C TYR A 183 8.61 -26.11 6.66
N VAL A 184 9.70 -26.17 5.90
CA VAL A 184 9.72 -25.66 4.52
C VAL A 184 8.77 -26.45 3.63
N GLN A 185 8.78 -27.79 3.75
CA GLN A 185 7.89 -28.63 2.96
C GLN A 185 6.42 -28.32 3.24
N ASN A 186 6.01 -28.25 4.51
CA ASN A 186 4.64 -27.91 4.90
C ASN A 186 4.23 -26.50 4.44
N THR A 187 5.15 -25.54 4.43
CA THR A 187 4.90 -24.18 3.92
C THR A 187 4.63 -24.20 2.42
N VAL A 188 5.47 -24.89 1.63
CA VAL A 188 5.37 -24.92 0.16
C VAL A 188 4.15 -25.73 -0.28
N ASP A 189 3.90 -26.89 0.33
CA ASP A 189 2.79 -27.79 -0.03
C ASP A 189 1.41 -27.15 0.28
N PHE A 190 1.37 -26.20 1.22
CA PHE A 190 0.12 -25.58 1.64
C PHE A 190 -0.22 -24.28 0.87
N LEU A 191 0.76 -23.61 0.27
CA LEU A 191 0.54 -22.39 -0.48
C LEU A 191 0.07 -22.69 -1.91
N GLU A 192 -1.09 -22.15 -2.25
CA GLU A 192 -1.65 -22.22 -3.59
C GLU A 192 -1.24 -21.02 -4.45
N LEU A 193 -1.23 -21.20 -5.76
CA LEU A 193 -0.99 -20.13 -6.74
C LEU A 193 -2.02 -18.99 -6.59
N ARG A 194 -3.23 -19.31 -6.13
CA ARG A 194 -4.30 -18.35 -5.84
C ARG A 194 -3.91 -17.39 -4.70
N ASP A 195 -3.20 -17.87 -3.69
CA ASP A 195 -2.76 -17.05 -2.55
C ASP A 195 -1.76 -16.01 -3.02
N ILE A 196 -0.76 -16.43 -3.78
CA ILE A 196 0.28 -15.55 -4.33
C ILE A 196 -0.33 -14.52 -5.29
N SER A 197 -1.21 -14.96 -6.18
CA SER A 197 -1.87 -14.03 -7.12
C SER A 197 -2.76 -13.00 -6.42
N SER A 198 -3.45 -13.41 -5.36
CA SER A 198 -4.24 -12.51 -4.51
C SER A 198 -3.35 -11.49 -3.81
N SER A 199 -2.22 -11.92 -3.23
CA SER A 199 -1.24 -11.04 -2.57
C SER A 199 -0.72 -9.97 -3.52
N LEU A 200 -0.27 -10.36 -4.71
CA LEU A 200 0.25 -9.44 -5.72
C LEU A 200 -0.84 -8.48 -6.26
N ALA A 201 -2.05 -8.99 -6.48
CA ALA A 201 -3.19 -8.16 -6.91
C ALA A 201 -3.55 -7.10 -5.85
N LYS A 202 -3.60 -7.48 -4.56
CA LYS A 202 -3.77 -6.55 -3.44
C LYS A 202 -2.65 -5.50 -3.45
N GLY A 203 -1.39 -5.91 -3.62
CA GLY A 203 -0.25 -5.01 -3.72
C GLY A 203 -0.41 -3.96 -4.82
N ALA A 204 -0.87 -4.35 -6.02
CA ALA A 204 -1.10 -3.43 -7.13
C ALA A 204 -2.17 -2.37 -6.80
N VAL A 205 -3.29 -2.81 -6.23
CA VAL A 205 -4.38 -1.90 -5.80
C VAL A 205 -3.91 -0.96 -4.70
N PHE A 206 -3.16 -1.46 -3.71
CA PHE A 206 -2.65 -0.63 -2.62
C PHE A 206 -1.63 0.38 -3.10
N GLY A 207 -0.73 0.00 -4.01
CA GLY A 207 0.22 0.92 -4.66
C GLY A 207 -0.49 2.03 -5.44
N PHE A 208 -1.52 1.66 -6.20
CA PHE A 208 -2.36 2.62 -6.91
C PHE A 208 -3.03 3.62 -5.94
N ILE A 209 -3.68 3.13 -4.88
CA ILE A 209 -4.36 3.97 -3.88
C ILE A 209 -3.36 4.90 -3.20
N ALA A 210 -2.22 4.38 -2.75
CA ALA A 210 -1.20 5.14 -2.03
C ALA A 210 -0.67 6.31 -2.85
N ALA A 211 -0.23 6.05 -4.09
CA ALA A 211 0.29 7.11 -4.96
C ALA A 211 -0.79 8.09 -5.40
N LEU A 212 -2.00 7.61 -5.71
CA LEU A 212 -3.13 8.47 -6.09
C LEU A 212 -3.49 9.44 -4.97
N MET A 213 -3.59 8.98 -3.72
CA MET A 213 -3.89 9.82 -2.57
C MET A 213 -2.78 10.83 -2.30
N GLY A 214 -1.51 10.43 -2.38
CA GLY A 214 -0.38 11.34 -2.27
C GLY A 214 -0.44 12.48 -3.29
N CYS A 215 -0.68 12.14 -4.55
CA CYS A 215 -0.80 13.14 -5.62
C CYS A 215 -2.04 14.04 -5.44
N TYR A 216 -3.19 13.45 -5.10
CA TYR A 216 -4.43 14.19 -4.93
C TYR A 216 -4.33 15.23 -3.83
N PHE A 217 -3.91 14.84 -2.64
CA PHE A 217 -3.77 15.77 -1.51
C PHE A 217 -2.64 16.78 -1.73
N GLY A 218 -1.53 16.37 -2.33
CA GLY A 218 -0.45 17.27 -2.70
C GLY A 218 -0.91 18.38 -3.64
N MET A 219 -1.65 18.03 -4.69
CA MET A 219 -2.19 19.01 -5.64
C MET A 219 -3.30 19.90 -5.04
N GLN A 220 -3.98 19.44 -4.01
CA GLN A 220 -5.01 20.23 -3.31
C GLN A 220 -4.50 20.93 -2.03
N SER A 221 -3.20 20.91 -1.79
CA SER A 221 -2.62 21.54 -0.60
C SER A 221 -2.98 23.02 -0.47
N GLY A 222 -3.11 23.47 0.77
CA GLY A 222 -3.24 24.89 1.11
C GLY A 222 -1.90 25.63 0.97
N ARG A 223 -1.90 26.92 1.29
CA ARG A 223 -0.69 27.76 1.22
C ARG A 223 0.21 27.57 2.44
N GLY A 224 1.50 27.72 2.25
CA GLY A 224 2.52 27.70 3.30
C GLY A 224 2.78 26.33 3.93
N ALA A 225 3.67 26.29 4.92
CA ALA A 225 4.09 25.07 5.60
C ALA A 225 2.94 24.28 6.27
N GLN A 226 1.94 25.00 6.82
CA GLN A 226 0.75 24.36 7.41
C GLN A 226 -0.07 23.63 6.35
N GLY A 227 -0.18 24.19 5.14
CA GLY A 227 -0.85 23.52 4.01
C GLY A 227 -0.16 22.25 3.59
N VAL A 228 1.17 22.25 3.54
CA VAL A 228 1.99 21.05 3.22
C VAL A 228 1.79 19.98 4.29
N GLY A 229 1.87 20.34 5.59
CA GLY A 229 1.67 19.40 6.69
C GLY A 229 0.27 18.78 6.70
N ALA A 230 -0.77 19.60 6.46
CA ALA A 230 -2.15 19.11 6.39
C ALA A 230 -2.37 18.17 5.20
N ALA A 231 -1.81 18.47 4.02
CA ALA A 231 -1.88 17.63 2.85
C ALA A 231 -1.19 16.29 3.09
N THR A 232 0.00 16.29 3.68
CA THR A 232 0.77 15.09 4.02
C THR A 232 0.00 14.20 4.98
N LYS A 233 -0.50 14.75 6.09
CA LYS A 233 -1.29 14.00 7.08
C LYS A 233 -2.57 13.43 6.45
N GLY A 234 -3.35 14.24 5.77
CA GLY A 234 -4.62 13.82 5.16
C GLY A 234 -4.44 12.77 4.06
N SER A 235 -3.33 12.81 3.31
CA SER A 235 -3.02 11.80 2.28
C SER A 235 -2.77 10.43 2.88
N VAL A 236 -2.01 10.35 3.98
CA VAL A 236 -1.71 9.09 4.68
C VAL A 236 -2.96 8.50 5.31
N GLU A 237 -3.76 9.33 6.01
CA GLU A 237 -5.02 8.90 6.63
C GLU A 237 -5.98 8.33 5.57
N ALA A 238 -6.18 9.04 4.46
CA ALA A 238 -7.04 8.59 3.39
C ALA A 238 -6.53 7.32 2.71
N ALA A 239 -5.22 7.23 2.42
CA ALA A 239 -4.62 6.04 1.83
C ALA A 239 -4.77 4.83 2.75
N ALA A 240 -4.48 4.95 4.04
CA ALA A 240 -4.58 3.84 5.00
C ALA A 240 -6.03 3.31 5.10
N VAL A 241 -7.02 4.19 5.22
CA VAL A 241 -8.43 3.78 5.28
C VAL A 241 -8.87 3.10 3.99
N LEU A 242 -8.49 3.65 2.83
CA LEU A 242 -8.86 3.07 1.54
C LEU A 242 -8.16 1.73 1.29
N ILE A 243 -6.90 1.56 1.72
CA ILE A 243 -6.18 0.28 1.63
C ILE A 243 -6.88 -0.78 2.48
N LEU A 244 -7.28 -0.47 3.72
CA LEU A 244 -7.99 -1.41 4.57
C LEU A 244 -9.37 -1.77 4.01
N ALA A 245 -10.11 -0.80 3.48
CA ALA A 245 -11.38 -1.05 2.82
C ALA A 245 -11.20 -1.91 1.55
N ALA A 246 -10.21 -1.60 0.72
CA ALA A 246 -9.88 -2.37 -0.47
C ALA A 246 -9.43 -3.80 -0.11
N ASN A 247 -8.65 -3.96 0.97
CA ASN A 247 -8.27 -5.29 1.47
C ASN A 247 -9.49 -6.15 1.77
N PHE A 248 -10.44 -5.61 2.53
CA PHE A 248 -11.67 -6.32 2.88
C PHE A 248 -12.44 -6.78 1.65
N VAL A 249 -12.62 -5.88 0.67
CA VAL A 249 -13.34 -6.20 -0.58
C VAL A 249 -12.59 -7.24 -1.41
N LEU A 250 -11.26 -7.09 -1.56
CA LEU A 250 -10.45 -8.01 -2.35
C LEU A 250 -10.37 -9.39 -1.71
N THR A 251 -10.27 -9.48 -0.38
CA THR A 251 -10.34 -10.76 0.34
C THR A 251 -11.68 -11.45 0.06
N GLY A 252 -12.78 -10.73 0.12
CA GLY A 252 -14.09 -11.24 -0.26
C GLY A 252 -14.12 -11.78 -1.70
N VAL A 253 -13.61 -11.02 -2.65
CA VAL A 253 -13.61 -11.42 -4.09
C VAL A 253 -12.75 -12.67 -4.33
N PHE A 254 -11.58 -12.78 -3.67
CA PHE A 254 -10.67 -13.92 -3.89
C PHE A 254 -11.06 -15.19 -3.12
N PHE A 255 -11.65 -15.06 -1.92
CA PHE A 255 -11.79 -16.19 -0.98
C PHE A 255 -13.20 -16.46 -0.47
N SER A 256 -14.19 -15.60 -0.70
CA SER A 256 -15.55 -15.75 -0.12
C SER A 256 -16.54 -16.51 -1.02
N LEU A 257 -16.08 -16.98 -2.15
CA LEU A 257 -16.96 -17.68 -3.10
C LEU A 257 -16.25 -18.95 -3.62
#